data_0869f5b20cd93492fc282793643f93d6
#
_entry.id   0869f5b20cd93492fc282793643f93d6
#
_cell.length_a   1.000
_cell.length_b   1.000
_cell.length_c   1.000
_cell.angle_alpha   90.00
_cell.angle_beta   90.00
_cell.angle_gamma   90.00
#
_symmetry.space_group_name_H-M   'P 1'
#
loop_
_entity.id
_entity.type
_entity.pdbx_description
1 polymer ?
#
loop_
_entity_poly.entity_id
_entity_poly.type
_entity_poly.pdbx_seq_one_letter_code
_entity_poly.pdbx_strand_id
1 'polypeptide(L)'
;MNGFEATACDGTLINWLAPQTGQWIRMLSTMQVAKLNGFNSIPSATGGIARLACARLNDLGMDPAVILSKVGLTSEAARDPTVRLEVRTQIKLLELAAEEMQDEWLGLHLARSFDLREIGLVYYVMASSDLLADALRNAERYSKINNEGVRLRFRMQDRIAVIALDYVNIDRDTDRHHIEFWLVTLVRICRQVTNGRLSPSRVKTRHFRNGTPPEFRAFFGVDIEFGANADEIWFPQPLVSLPLVGRDEHLNELLRRYAEEALARKPRNRLTVRSKAEDILSELLPHGRATAPEVARRLAMSSRTLSRKLAEEGTSFAEILDQLRAALAKRYLHDETLPVSEIAWLLGYREVSSLTHAFKRWTGVTPRRFRSGRLV
;
A
#
# COMPACT_ATOMS: atom_id res chain seq x y z
N MET A 1 55.81 -10.22 -44.19
CA MET A 1 56.71 -10.94 -43.27
C MET A 1 55.97 -10.99 -41.91
N ASN A 2 55.79 -12.22 -41.42
CA ASN A 2 55.34 -12.68 -40.09
C ASN A 2 53.87 -12.29 -39.76
N GLY A 3 52.87 -13.11 -39.74
CA GLY A 3 52.85 -14.58 -39.54
C GLY A 3 52.63 -14.87 -38.05
N PHE A 4 51.36 -14.90 -37.58
CA PHE A 4 51.00 -15.65 -36.38
C PHE A 4 49.66 -16.35 -36.63
N GLU A 5 49.74 -17.62 -36.89
CA GLU A 5 48.62 -18.56 -36.79
C GLU A 5 48.21 -18.69 -35.32
N ALA A 6 46.95 -18.61 -35.05
CA ALA A 6 46.38 -19.06 -33.79
C ALA A 6 45.33 -20.11 -34.09
N THR A 7 45.64 -21.30 -33.63
CA THR A 7 44.92 -22.55 -33.64
C THR A 7 43.48 -22.42 -33.11
N ALA A 8 42.56 -23.04 -33.83
CA ALA A 8 41.17 -23.28 -33.43
C ALA A 8 41.12 -24.20 -32.21
N CYS A 9 40.36 -23.78 -31.19
CA CYS A 9 39.79 -24.65 -30.17
C CYS A 9 38.27 -24.55 -30.24
N ASP A 10 37.63 -25.71 -30.41
CA ASP A 10 36.20 -25.94 -30.38
C ASP A 10 35.56 -25.27 -29.17
N GLY A 11 34.63 -24.39 -29.40
CA GLY A 11 33.82 -23.76 -28.40
C GLY A 11 32.46 -23.38 -28.97
N THR A 12 31.48 -24.20 -28.75
CA THR A 12 30.07 -24.01 -29.06
C THR A 12 29.64 -22.56 -28.79
N LEU A 13 29.45 -21.79 -29.84
CA LEU A 13 28.82 -20.48 -29.85
C LEU A 13 27.36 -20.63 -29.38
N ILE A 14 27.12 -20.38 -28.10
CA ILE A 14 25.80 -20.14 -27.62
C ILE A 14 25.33 -18.80 -28.20
N ASN A 15 24.47 -18.89 -29.20
CA ASN A 15 23.81 -17.78 -29.84
C ASN A 15 22.93 -17.05 -28.79
N TRP A 16 23.48 -16.05 -28.16
CA TRP A 16 22.68 -15.06 -27.43
C TRP A 16 21.97 -14.20 -28.48
N LEU A 17 20.69 -14.51 -28.75
CA LEU A 17 19.79 -13.62 -29.47
C LEU A 17 19.69 -12.32 -28.65
N ALA A 18 20.54 -11.35 -28.96
CA ALA A 18 20.37 -9.98 -28.47
C ALA A 18 19.03 -9.46 -28.98
N PRO A 19 18.18 -8.92 -28.11
CA PRO A 19 16.92 -8.30 -28.54
C PRO A 19 17.22 -7.17 -29.52
N GLN A 20 16.40 -7.08 -30.60
CA GLN A 20 16.54 -6.04 -31.61
C GLN A 20 16.47 -4.64 -30.98
N THR A 21 17.13 -3.65 -31.56
CA THR A 21 17.34 -2.30 -31.02
C THR A 21 16.06 -1.61 -30.50
N GLY A 22 14.88 -1.89 -31.09
CA GLY A 22 13.58 -1.40 -30.61
C GLY A 22 13.12 -2.00 -29.28
N GLN A 23 13.57 -3.21 -28.94
CA GLN A 23 13.29 -3.84 -27.63
C GLN A 23 14.11 -3.19 -26.51
N TRP A 24 15.35 -2.77 -26.80
CA TRP A 24 16.19 -2.06 -25.83
C TRP A 24 15.61 -0.69 -25.44
N ILE A 25 15.04 0.04 -26.40
CA ILE A 25 14.41 1.35 -26.14
C ILE A 25 13.15 1.18 -25.28
N ARG A 26 12.31 0.17 -25.54
CA ARG A 26 11.16 -0.17 -24.69
C ARG A 26 11.60 -0.63 -23.29
N MET A 27 12.61 -1.48 -23.22
CA MET A 27 13.19 -1.97 -21.98
C MET A 27 13.75 -0.83 -21.10
N LEU A 28 14.51 0.09 -21.72
CA LEU A 28 15.02 1.29 -21.03
C LEU A 28 13.89 2.21 -20.59
N SER A 29 12.83 2.36 -21.39
CA SER A 29 11.61 3.11 -21.02
C SER A 29 10.91 2.45 -19.84
N THR A 30 10.74 1.13 -19.83
CA THR A 30 10.12 0.38 -18.70
C THR A 30 10.99 0.44 -17.45
N MET A 31 12.33 0.36 -17.60
CA MET A 31 13.29 0.56 -16.51
C MET A 31 13.28 2.01 -16.00
N GLN A 32 13.11 2.99 -16.89
CA GLN A 32 13.03 4.41 -16.52
C GLN A 32 11.71 4.75 -15.85
N VAL A 33 10.59 4.14 -16.28
CA VAL A 33 9.29 4.21 -15.58
C VAL A 33 9.35 3.52 -14.23
N ALA A 34 10.04 2.40 -14.11
CA ALA A 34 10.31 1.73 -12.83
C ALA A 34 11.20 2.57 -11.89
N LYS A 35 12.18 3.31 -12.43
CA LYS A 35 13.01 4.27 -11.68
C LYS A 35 12.26 5.53 -11.29
N LEU A 36 11.38 6.05 -12.15
CA LEU A 36 10.59 7.26 -11.90
C LEU A 36 9.45 7.05 -10.89
N ASN A 37 8.93 5.82 -10.82
CA ASN A 37 7.97 5.42 -9.82
C ASN A 37 8.64 4.70 -8.65
N GLY A 38 9.72 5.26 -8.09
CA GLY A 38 10.55 4.70 -7.05
C GLY A 38 9.84 3.59 -6.27
N PHE A 39 10.45 2.40 -6.20
CA PHE A 39 9.92 1.32 -5.37
C PHE A 39 9.76 1.90 -3.97
N ASN A 40 8.57 2.39 -3.68
CA ASN A 40 8.23 2.75 -2.33
C ASN A 40 8.36 1.44 -1.53
N SER A 41 9.12 1.53 -0.45
CA SER A 41 9.10 0.61 0.68
C SER A 41 7.70 0.01 0.84
N ILE A 42 7.60 -1.18 1.39
CA ILE A 42 6.31 -1.78 1.77
C ILE A 42 5.46 -0.71 2.42
N PRO A 43 4.24 -0.44 1.90
CA PRO A 43 3.44 0.68 2.35
C PRO A 43 3.21 0.61 3.84
N SER A 44 3.57 1.66 4.55
CA SER A 44 3.41 1.79 5.99
C SER A 44 2.36 2.84 6.34
N ALA A 45 1.76 2.70 7.50
CA ALA A 45 0.85 3.68 8.07
C ALA A 45 1.13 3.91 9.55
N THR A 46 0.63 5.01 10.09
CA THR A 46 0.63 5.21 11.54
C THR A 46 -0.11 4.06 12.21
N GLY A 47 0.37 3.58 13.34
CA GLY A 47 -0.22 2.46 14.08
C GLY A 47 -1.60 2.75 14.73
N GLY A 48 -2.28 3.84 14.35
CA GLY A 48 -3.53 4.29 14.97
C GLY A 48 -4.62 3.21 14.98
N ILE A 49 -4.86 2.59 13.83
CA ILE A 49 -5.89 1.53 13.71
C ILE A 49 -5.53 0.32 14.57
N ALA A 50 -4.26 -0.08 14.61
CA ALA A 50 -3.81 -1.17 15.46
C ALA A 50 -4.01 -0.85 16.96
N ARG A 51 -3.72 0.39 17.38
CA ARG A 51 -3.98 0.84 18.76
C ARG A 51 -5.46 0.79 19.11
N LEU A 52 -6.33 1.24 18.20
CA LEU A 52 -7.78 1.19 18.41
C LEU A 52 -8.29 -0.26 18.56
N ALA A 53 -7.81 -1.18 17.71
CA ALA A 53 -8.15 -2.60 17.81
C ALA A 53 -7.67 -3.20 19.14
N CYS A 54 -6.43 -2.90 19.56
CA CYS A 54 -5.90 -3.35 20.84
C CYS A 54 -6.67 -2.77 22.05
N ALA A 55 -7.05 -1.49 22.00
CA ALA A 55 -7.85 -0.88 23.05
C ALA A 55 -9.21 -1.59 23.15
N ARG A 56 -9.88 -1.84 22.03
CA ARG A 56 -11.17 -2.54 22.00
C ARG A 56 -11.09 -3.97 22.56
N LEU A 57 -10.00 -4.71 22.23
CA LEU A 57 -9.75 -6.03 22.82
C LEU A 57 -9.62 -5.95 24.35
N ASN A 58 -8.83 -4.99 24.86
CA ASN A 58 -8.64 -4.78 26.29
C ASN A 58 -9.97 -4.44 26.98
N ASP A 59 -10.81 -3.59 26.38
CA ASP A 59 -12.12 -3.22 26.91
C ASP A 59 -13.06 -4.44 27.07
N LEU A 60 -12.85 -5.45 26.22
CA LEU A 60 -13.58 -6.72 26.29
C LEU A 60 -12.89 -7.78 27.20
N GLY A 61 -11.79 -7.42 27.86
CA GLY A 61 -11.02 -8.34 28.72
C GLY A 61 -10.19 -9.35 27.96
N MET A 62 -9.96 -9.14 26.67
CA MET A 62 -9.11 -10.01 25.82
C MET A 62 -7.68 -9.50 25.76
N ASP A 63 -6.69 -10.39 25.77
CA ASP A 63 -5.28 -10.00 25.68
C ASP A 63 -4.87 -9.75 24.21
N PRO A 64 -4.55 -8.50 23.80
CA PRO A 64 -4.09 -8.20 22.46
C PRO A 64 -2.79 -8.89 22.07
N ALA A 65 -1.95 -9.27 23.03
CA ALA A 65 -0.64 -9.87 22.76
C ALA A 65 -0.75 -11.18 21.96
N VAL A 66 -1.81 -11.95 22.17
CA VAL A 66 -2.09 -13.20 21.45
C VAL A 66 -2.26 -12.91 19.94
N ILE A 67 -3.05 -11.90 19.60
CA ILE A 67 -3.33 -11.55 18.20
C ILE A 67 -2.14 -10.84 17.57
N LEU A 68 -1.49 -9.93 18.31
CA LEU A 68 -0.30 -9.21 17.86
C LEU A 68 0.82 -10.20 17.49
N SER A 69 1.03 -11.26 18.27
CA SER A 69 2.04 -12.28 17.98
C SER A 69 1.77 -13.01 16.66
N LYS A 70 0.48 -13.28 16.32
CA LYS A 70 0.09 -13.92 15.05
C LYS A 70 0.42 -13.08 13.81
N VAL A 71 0.58 -11.77 13.98
CA VAL A 71 0.94 -10.83 12.90
C VAL A 71 2.38 -10.32 13.01
N GLY A 72 3.17 -10.88 13.93
CA GLY A 72 4.58 -10.51 14.11
C GLY A 72 4.79 -9.14 14.76
N LEU A 73 3.83 -8.64 15.53
CA LEU A 73 3.94 -7.38 16.27
C LEU A 73 4.14 -7.65 17.77
N THR A 74 4.91 -6.76 18.41
CA THR A 74 5.00 -6.71 19.87
C THR A 74 3.98 -5.71 20.43
N SER A 75 3.57 -5.91 21.68
CA SER A 75 2.66 -4.96 22.36
C SER A 75 3.30 -3.57 22.50
N GLU A 76 4.62 -3.48 22.59
CA GLU A 76 5.35 -2.21 22.62
C GLU A 76 5.24 -1.48 21.27
N ALA A 77 5.56 -2.17 20.17
CA ALA A 77 5.45 -1.58 18.83
C ALA A 77 4.02 -1.14 18.48
N ALA A 78 3.00 -1.90 18.93
CA ALA A 78 1.61 -1.55 18.71
C ALA A 78 1.16 -0.32 19.53
N ARG A 79 1.74 -0.08 20.71
CA ARG A 79 1.40 1.06 21.59
C ARG A 79 2.14 2.34 21.23
N ASP A 80 3.33 2.25 20.65
CA ASP A 80 4.15 3.43 20.34
C ASP A 80 3.53 4.26 19.21
N PRO A 81 3.12 5.52 19.46
CA PRO A 81 2.51 6.38 18.45
C PRO A 81 3.48 6.80 17.34
N THR A 82 4.78 6.67 17.56
CA THR A 82 5.82 7.05 16.60
C THR A 82 6.16 5.93 15.61
N VAL A 83 5.82 4.69 15.96
CA VAL A 83 6.07 3.51 15.13
C VAL A 83 5.07 3.45 13.98
N ARG A 84 5.60 3.28 12.78
CA ARG A 84 4.79 3.00 11.58
C ARG A 84 4.74 1.50 11.36
N LEU A 85 3.55 0.99 11.09
CA LEU A 85 3.28 -0.42 10.85
C LEU A 85 2.98 -0.66 9.37
N GLU A 86 3.35 -1.83 8.87
CA GLU A 86 2.96 -2.24 7.52
C GLU A 86 1.43 -2.28 7.41
N VAL A 87 0.90 -1.73 6.31
CA VAL A 87 -0.56 -1.69 6.11
C VAL A 87 -1.15 -3.10 5.98
N ARG A 88 -0.43 -4.04 5.36
CA ARG A 88 -0.84 -5.46 5.32
C ARG A 88 -0.97 -6.07 6.71
N THR A 89 -0.02 -5.76 7.58
CA THR A 89 -0.03 -6.23 8.98
C THR A 89 -1.24 -5.67 9.73
N GLN A 90 -1.58 -4.39 9.51
CA GLN A 90 -2.77 -3.78 10.12
C GLN A 90 -4.07 -4.39 9.57
N ILE A 91 -4.16 -4.65 8.27
CA ILE A 91 -5.31 -5.34 7.65
C ILE A 91 -5.49 -6.72 8.30
N LYS A 92 -4.42 -7.53 8.35
CA LYS A 92 -4.49 -8.86 8.95
C LYS A 92 -4.82 -8.82 10.45
N LEU A 93 -4.31 -7.83 11.17
CA LEU A 93 -4.63 -7.62 12.58
C LEU A 93 -6.13 -7.35 12.77
N LEU A 94 -6.73 -6.51 11.92
CA LEU A 94 -8.17 -6.22 11.99
C LEU A 94 -9.04 -7.45 11.74
N GLU A 95 -8.69 -8.27 10.75
CA GLU A 95 -9.44 -9.52 10.47
C GLU A 95 -9.36 -10.48 11.67
N LEU A 96 -8.16 -10.72 12.21
CA LEU A 96 -7.98 -11.57 13.38
C LEU A 96 -8.68 -11.02 14.64
N ALA A 97 -8.64 -9.71 14.82
CA ALA A 97 -9.32 -9.05 15.94
C ALA A 97 -10.84 -9.15 15.78
N ALA A 98 -11.37 -9.01 14.58
CA ALA A 98 -12.80 -9.16 14.30
C ALA A 98 -13.28 -10.61 14.57
N GLU A 99 -12.49 -11.60 14.14
CA GLU A 99 -12.77 -13.01 14.42
C GLU A 99 -12.78 -13.30 15.92
N GLU A 100 -11.77 -12.82 16.66
CA GLU A 100 -11.65 -13.05 18.11
C GLU A 100 -12.78 -12.37 18.90
N MET A 101 -13.15 -11.14 18.52
CA MET A 101 -14.26 -10.39 19.15
C MET A 101 -15.63 -10.81 18.63
N GLN A 102 -15.72 -11.68 17.64
CA GLN A 102 -16.95 -12.00 16.91
C GLN A 102 -17.69 -10.74 16.42
N ASP A 103 -16.93 -9.72 16.02
CA ASP A 103 -17.44 -8.44 15.55
C ASP A 103 -17.34 -8.32 14.03
N GLU A 104 -18.38 -8.70 13.31
CA GLU A 104 -18.44 -8.62 11.85
C GLU A 104 -18.32 -7.19 11.31
N TRP A 105 -18.51 -6.18 12.15
CA TRP A 105 -18.54 -4.76 11.79
C TRP A 105 -17.42 -3.96 12.47
N LEU A 106 -16.35 -4.62 12.84
CA LEU A 106 -15.24 -4.02 13.58
C LEU A 106 -14.73 -2.73 12.93
N GLY A 107 -14.60 -2.70 11.59
CA GLY A 107 -14.17 -1.51 10.86
C GLY A 107 -15.06 -0.30 11.11
N LEU A 108 -16.39 -0.49 11.08
CA LEU A 108 -17.38 0.53 11.39
C LEU A 108 -17.29 0.96 12.87
N HIS A 109 -17.25 0.00 13.79
CA HIS A 109 -17.25 0.27 15.23
C HIS A 109 -16.01 1.05 15.65
N LEU A 110 -14.82 0.63 15.22
CA LEU A 110 -13.57 1.35 15.47
C LEU A 110 -13.60 2.76 14.89
N ALA A 111 -14.06 2.88 13.62
CA ALA A 111 -14.14 4.18 12.97
C ALA A 111 -15.09 5.15 13.67
N ARG A 112 -16.11 4.65 14.39
CA ARG A 112 -17.08 5.50 15.12
C ARG A 112 -16.61 5.90 16.52
N SER A 113 -15.72 5.14 17.14
CA SER A 113 -15.38 5.26 18.55
C SER A 113 -14.22 6.21 18.86
N PHE A 114 -13.35 6.54 17.89
CA PHE A 114 -12.16 7.35 18.16
C PHE A 114 -12.35 8.84 17.89
N ASP A 115 -11.52 9.66 18.52
CA ASP A 115 -11.46 11.09 18.24
C ASP A 115 -10.75 11.35 16.91
N LEU A 116 -11.45 11.98 15.96
CA LEU A 116 -10.88 12.27 14.63
C LEU A 116 -9.61 13.14 14.67
N ARG A 117 -9.40 13.90 15.75
CA ARG A 117 -8.19 14.70 15.98
C ARG A 117 -6.93 13.84 16.13
N GLU A 118 -7.09 12.56 16.51
CA GLU A 118 -5.98 11.60 16.58
C GLU A 118 -5.39 11.25 15.21
N ILE A 119 -6.08 11.57 14.12
CA ILE A 119 -5.53 11.52 12.76
C ILE A 119 -4.36 12.50 12.63
N GLY A 120 -4.33 13.56 13.45
CA GLY A 120 -3.22 14.51 13.51
C GLY A 120 -3.25 15.53 12.38
N LEU A 121 -2.07 15.85 11.84
CA LEU A 121 -1.87 16.98 10.93
C LEU A 121 -2.86 17.01 9.75
N VAL A 122 -3.13 15.87 9.14
CA VAL A 122 -4.04 15.79 7.97
C VAL A 122 -5.46 16.22 8.36
N TYR A 123 -5.94 15.81 9.52
CA TYR A 123 -7.25 16.24 10.03
C TYR A 123 -7.30 17.76 10.21
N TYR A 124 -6.28 18.37 10.83
CA TYR A 124 -6.27 19.81 11.08
C TYR A 124 -6.15 20.64 9.81
N VAL A 125 -5.37 20.17 8.83
CA VAL A 125 -5.31 20.80 7.50
C VAL A 125 -6.68 20.77 6.82
N MET A 126 -7.40 19.65 6.91
CA MET A 126 -8.77 19.55 6.39
C MET A 126 -9.73 20.50 7.13
N ALA A 127 -9.71 20.46 8.47
CA ALA A 127 -10.66 21.19 9.29
C ALA A 127 -10.53 22.72 9.23
N SER A 128 -9.34 23.24 8.93
CA SER A 128 -9.05 24.66 8.78
C SER A 128 -9.24 25.17 7.33
N SER A 129 -9.53 24.32 6.37
CA SER A 129 -9.79 24.72 4.97
C SER A 129 -11.06 25.56 4.83
N ASP A 130 -11.19 26.33 3.77
CA ASP A 130 -12.33 27.19 3.51
C ASP A 130 -13.60 26.39 3.17
N LEU A 131 -13.49 25.56 2.15
CA LEU A 131 -14.59 24.74 1.63
C LEU A 131 -14.30 23.26 1.80
N LEU A 132 -15.34 22.44 1.80
CA LEU A 132 -15.19 20.99 1.86
C LEU A 132 -14.37 20.46 0.65
N ALA A 133 -14.53 21.05 -0.53
CA ALA A 133 -13.72 20.69 -1.69
C ALA A 133 -12.22 20.91 -1.45
N ASP A 134 -11.85 21.99 -0.77
CA ASP A 134 -10.45 22.27 -0.45
C ASP A 134 -9.91 21.31 0.59
N ALA A 135 -10.71 20.99 1.62
CA ALA A 135 -10.38 19.95 2.59
C ALA A 135 -10.13 18.59 1.92
N LEU A 136 -10.96 18.20 0.94
CA LEU A 136 -10.82 16.94 0.22
C LEU A 136 -9.57 16.93 -0.70
N ARG A 137 -9.25 18.05 -1.37
CA ARG A 137 -7.99 18.21 -2.13
C ARG A 137 -6.76 18.11 -1.19
N ASN A 138 -6.85 18.72 -0.03
CA ASN A 138 -5.81 18.61 1.00
C ASN A 138 -5.67 17.17 1.51
N ALA A 139 -6.78 16.45 1.74
CA ALA A 139 -6.75 15.05 2.10
C ALA A 139 -6.10 14.18 1.01
N GLU A 140 -6.44 14.39 -0.27
CA GLU A 140 -5.79 13.71 -1.40
C GLU A 140 -4.28 13.93 -1.41
N ARG A 141 -3.83 15.17 -1.21
CA ARG A 141 -2.42 15.54 -1.23
C ARG A 141 -1.65 14.98 -0.04
N TYR A 142 -2.22 15.05 1.17
CA TYR A 142 -1.50 14.81 2.42
C TYR A 142 -1.79 13.47 3.09
N SER A 143 -2.77 12.67 2.62
CA SER A 143 -3.12 11.37 3.22
C SER A 143 -1.94 10.41 3.39
N LYS A 144 -0.93 10.50 2.50
CA LYS A 144 0.31 9.72 2.56
C LYS A 144 1.13 9.95 3.84
N ILE A 145 0.94 11.09 4.51
CA ILE A 145 1.59 11.35 5.80
C ILE A 145 1.18 10.26 6.80
N ASN A 146 -0.10 9.91 6.80
CA ASN A 146 -0.68 8.93 7.73
C ASN A 146 -0.63 7.51 7.18
N ASN A 147 -0.96 7.31 5.90
CA ASN A 147 -1.09 5.98 5.29
C ASN A 147 -0.57 5.98 3.85
N GLU A 148 0.53 5.28 3.60
CA GLU A 148 1.12 5.14 2.26
C GLU A 148 0.44 4.04 1.44
N GLY A 149 -0.26 3.11 2.09
CA GLY A 149 -0.92 1.98 1.45
C GLY A 149 -2.33 2.29 0.94
N VAL A 150 -2.91 3.44 1.30
CA VAL A 150 -4.21 3.88 0.81
C VAL A 150 -4.06 5.23 0.14
N ARG A 151 -4.41 5.30 -1.13
CA ARG A 151 -4.45 6.54 -1.91
C ARG A 151 -5.88 7.06 -1.95
N LEU A 152 -6.08 8.24 -1.40
CA LEU A 152 -7.31 8.98 -1.57
C LEU A 152 -7.24 9.76 -2.89
N ARG A 153 -8.31 9.75 -3.66
CA ARG A 153 -8.49 10.59 -4.86
C ARG A 153 -9.81 11.33 -4.76
N PHE A 154 -9.77 12.62 -5.04
CA PHE A 154 -10.95 13.48 -5.10
C PHE A 154 -11.13 13.99 -6.52
N ARG A 155 -12.33 13.81 -7.08
CA ARG A 155 -12.66 14.29 -8.43
C ARG A 155 -14.07 14.84 -8.49
N MET A 156 -14.24 15.85 -9.31
CA MET A 156 -15.56 16.34 -9.71
C MET A 156 -15.94 15.68 -11.05
N GLN A 157 -17.13 15.13 -11.11
CA GLN A 157 -17.67 14.49 -12.30
C GLN A 157 -19.10 15.01 -12.49
N ASP A 158 -19.30 15.93 -13.45
CA ASP A 158 -20.55 16.66 -13.65
C ASP A 158 -21.02 17.37 -12.36
N ARG A 159 -22.16 16.93 -11.80
CA ARG A 159 -22.74 17.47 -10.56
C ARG A 159 -22.46 16.60 -9.33
N ILE A 160 -21.51 15.70 -9.43
CA ILE A 160 -21.16 14.75 -8.37
C ILE A 160 -19.69 14.92 -7.98
N ALA A 161 -19.43 14.97 -6.71
CA ALA A 161 -18.10 14.86 -6.12
C ALA A 161 -17.86 13.41 -5.72
N VAL A 162 -16.77 12.83 -6.18
CA VAL A 162 -16.39 11.45 -5.91
C VAL A 162 -15.10 11.41 -5.12
N ILE A 163 -15.12 10.73 -3.98
CA ILE A 163 -13.93 10.35 -3.23
C ILE A 163 -13.70 8.87 -3.49
N ALA A 164 -12.55 8.51 -4.03
CA ALA A 164 -12.15 7.14 -4.26
C ALA A 164 -10.97 6.76 -3.38
N LEU A 165 -10.96 5.51 -2.89
CA LEU A 165 -9.88 4.92 -2.14
C LEU A 165 -9.28 3.77 -2.93
N ASP A 166 -7.95 3.83 -3.17
CA ASP A 166 -7.22 2.77 -3.85
C ASP A 166 -6.10 2.26 -2.96
N TYR A 167 -5.96 0.95 -2.88
CA TYR A 167 -4.78 0.36 -2.27
C TYR A 167 -3.56 0.45 -3.19
N VAL A 168 -2.42 0.73 -2.60
CA VAL A 168 -1.13 0.85 -3.30
C VAL A 168 -0.25 -0.34 -2.92
N ASN A 169 0.04 -1.22 -3.88
CA ASN A 169 0.89 -2.40 -3.68
C ASN A 169 0.40 -3.35 -2.56
N ILE A 170 -0.91 -3.44 -2.36
CA ILE A 170 -1.55 -4.30 -1.36
C ILE A 170 -2.61 -5.15 -2.06
N ASP A 171 -2.57 -6.46 -1.81
CA ASP A 171 -3.61 -7.39 -2.27
C ASP A 171 -4.88 -7.18 -1.45
N ARG A 172 -6.04 -7.41 -2.08
CA ARG A 172 -7.35 -7.08 -1.54
C ARG A 172 -8.19 -8.31 -1.18
N ASP A 173 -7.53 -9.35 -0.68
CA ASP A 173 -8.25 -10.61 -0.40
C ASP A 173 -9.03 -10.56 0.94
N THR A 174 -8.56 -9.76 1.92
CA THR A 174 -9.10 -9.74 3.28
C THR A 174 -9.05 -8.34 3.89
N ASP A 175 -9.52 -7.32 3.18
CA ASP A 175 -9.36 -5.93 3.59
C ASP A 175 -10.64 -5.24 4.05
N ARG A 176 -11.75 -5.98 4.22
CA ARG A 176 -13.08 -5.43 4.48
C ARG A 176 -13.13 -4.48 5.67
N HIS A 177 -12.62 -4.87 6.83
CA HIS A 177 -12.65 -4.03 8.03
C HIS A 177 -11.79 -2.78 7.89
N HIS A 178 -10.65 -2.88 7.18
CA HIS A 178 -9.77 -1.75 6.97
C HIS A 178 -10.36 -0.72 6.00
N ILE A 179 -10.99 -1.15 4.90
CA ILE A 179 -11.60 -0.21 3.95
C ILE A 179 -12.88 0.40 4.52
N GLU A 180 -13.71 -0.38 5.25
CA GLU A 180 -14.89 0.12 5.95
C GLU A 180 -14.51 1.18 6.99
N PHE A 181 -13.43 0.96 7.74
CA PHE A 181 -12.88 1.95 8.67
C PHE A 181 -12.60 3.28 7.96
N TRP A 182 -11.94 3.25 6.81
CA TRP A 182 -11.60 4.49 6.09
C TRP A 182 -12.80 5.17 5.46
N LEU A 183 -13.75 4.42 4.89
CA LEU A 183 -14.99 4.99 4.35
C LEU A 183 -15.80 5.70 5.45
N VAL A 184 -15.97 5.06 6.58
CA VAL A 184 -16.67 5.64 7.74
C VAL A 184 -15.93 6.86 8.31
N THR A 185 -14.60 6.75 8.44
CA THR A 185 -13.76 7.85 8.94
C THR A 185 -13.87 9.09 8.04
N LEU A 186 -13.81 8.93 6.73
CA LEU A 186 -13.93 10.04 5.78
C LEU A 186 -15.28 10.74 5.88
N VAL A 187 -16.39 9.98 5.94
CA VAL A 187 -17.72 10.58 6.11
C VAL A 187 -17.84 11.28 7.46
N ARG A 188 -17.26 10.71 8.53
CA ARG A 188 -17.23 11.36 9.85
C ARG A 188 -16.48 12.68 9.81
N ILE A 189 -15.28 12.72 9.18
CA ILE A 189 -14.53 13.98 9.03
C ILE A 189 -15.38 15.00 8.27
N CYS A 190 -15.93 14.63 7.10
CA CYS A 190 -16.75 15.54 6.31
C CYS A 190 -17.93 16.08 7.11
N ARG A 191 -18.62 15.25 7.88
CA ARG A 191 -19.73 15.68 8.77
C ARG A 191 -19.27 16.61 9.87
N GLN A 192 -18.17 16.27 10.54
CA GLN A 192 -17.65 17.09 11.64
C GLN A 192 -17.25 18.49 11.18
N VAL A 193 -16.55 18.59 10.05
CA VAL A 193 -16.09 19.89 9.53
C VAL A 193 -17.20 20.72 8.88
N THR A 194 -18.35 20.12 8.54
CA THR A 194 -19.52 20.79 7.95
C THR A 194 -20.73 20.90 8.93
N ASN A 195 -20.52 20.62 10.21
CA ASN A 195 -21.57 20.62 11.23
C ASN A 195 -22.74 19.67 10.92
N GLY A 196 -22.43 18.45 10.51
CA GLY A 196 -23.40 17.39 10.28
C GLY A 196 -24.22 17.47 8.98
N ARG A 197 -24.00 18.50 8.17
CA ARG A 197 -24.81 18.82 6.97
C ARG A 197 -24.53 17.96 5.74
N LEU A 198 -23.96 16.77 5.93
CA LEU A 198 -23.48 15.97 4.80
C LEU A 198 -23.98 14.53 4.87
N SER A 199 -24.62 14.10 3.78
CA SER A 199 -24.92 12.69 3.53
C SER A 199 -24.46 12.29 2.13
N PRO A 200 -23.78 11.14 1.97
CA PRO A 200 -23.45 10.63 0.66
C PRO A 200 -24.72 10.29 -0.13
N SER A 201 -24.68 10.44 -1.45
CA SER A 201 -25.74 9.97 -2.33
C SER A 201 -25.54 8.52 -2.78
N ARG A 202 -24.29 8.02 -2.68
CA ARG A 202 -23.92 6.64 -3.02
C ARG A 202 -22.63 6.24 -2.32
N VAL A 203 -22.55 4.99 -1.89
CA VAL A 203 -21.33 4.38 -1.36
C VAL A 203 -21.12 3.04 -2.06
N LYS A 204 -19.91 2.82 -2.55
CA LYS A 204 -19.49 1.57 -3.22
C LYS A 204 -18.29 0.98 -2.52
N THR A 205 -18.22 -0.34 -2.48
CA THR A 205 -17.03 -1.06 -2.03
C THR A 205 -16.75 -2.30 -2.89
N ARG A 206 -15.48 -2.63 -3.04
CA ARG A 206 -15.04 -3.79 -3.82
C ARG A 206 -15.24 -5.10 -3.08
N HIS A 207 -15.12 -5.10 -1.74
CA HIS A 207 -15.36 -6.32 -0.97
C HIS A 207 -16.83 -6.72 -1.01
N PHE A 208 -17.08 -8.01 -0.84
CA PHE A 208 -18.41 -8.56 -0.89
C PHE A 208 -19.01 -8.70 0.52
N ARG A 209 -20.31 -8.38 0.63
CA ARG A 209 -21.17 -8.71 1.77
C ARG A 209 -22.57 -9.03 1.30
N ASN A 210 -23.28 -9.86 2.05
CA ASN A 210 -24.66 -10.20 1.77
C ASN A 210 -25.61 -9.08 2.27
N GLY A 211 -25.78 -8.03 1.46
CA GLY A 211 -26.66 -6.89 1.76
C GLY A 211 -26.02 -5.83 2.65
N THR A 212 -26.70 -4.69 2.78
CA THR A 212 -26.28 -3.57 3.64
C THR A 212 -26.81 -3.77 5.06
N PRO A 213 -25.94 -3.94 6.06
CA PRO A 213 -26.37 -4.04 7.45
C PRO A 213 -27.11 -2.78 7.91
N PRO A 214 -28.08 -2.93 8.82
CA PRO A 214 -28.84 -1.79 9.36
C PRO A 214 -27.94 -0.69 9.92
N GLU A 215 -26.82 -1.05 10.56
CA GLU A 215 -25.88 -0.09 11.14
C GLU A 215 -25.17 0.77 10.10
N PHE A 216 -24.78 0.19 8.97
CA PHE A 216 -24.19 0.92 7.86
C PHE A 216 -25.21 1.84 7.18
N ARG A 217 -26.45 1.34 6.98
CA ARG A 217 -27.54 2.15 6.43
C ARG A 217 -27.86 3.32 7.36
N ALA A 218 -27.93 3.08 8.67
CA ALA A 218 -28.15 4.14 9.65
C ALA A 218 -27.01 5.17 9.66
N PHE A 219 -25.77 4.71 9.44
CA PHE A 219 -24.62 5.60 9.40
C PHE A 219 -24.54 6.40 8.09
N PHE A 220 -24.58 5.76 6.92
CA PHE A 220 -24.42 6.45 5.65
C PHE A 220 -25.69 7.16 5.16
N GLY A 221 -26.87 6.69 5.56
CA GLY A 221 -28.16 7.17 5.08
C GLY A 221 -28.56 6.58 3.71
N VAL A 222 -27.72 5.72 3.15
CA VAL A 222 -27.92 5.03 1.87
C VAL A 222 -27.42 3.58 1.99
N ASP A 223 -27.89 2.72 1.07
CA ASP A 223 -27.35 1.37 0.94
C ASP A 223 -25.95 1.39 0.33
N ILE A 224 -25.13 0.44 0.75
CA ILE A 224 -23.80 0.24 0.18
C ILE A 224 -23.90 -0.75 -0.98
N GLU A 225 -23.31 -0.40 -2.10
CA GLU A 225 -23.08 -1.28 -3.24
C GLU A 225 -21.82 -2.12 -3.00
N PHE A 226 -21.98 -3.33 -2.46
CA PHE A 226 -20.91 -4.27 -2.27
C PHE A 226 -20.57 -5.02 -3.57
N GLY A 227 -19.32 -5.52 -3.70
CA GLY A 227 -18.86 -6.19 -4.90
C GLY A 227 -18.70 -5.27 -6.11
N ALA A 228 -18.59 -3.97 -5.90
CA ALA A 228 -18.38 -2.99 -6.95
C ALA A 228 -16.94 -3.03 -7.50
N ASN A 229 -16.67 -2.30 -8.57
CA ASN A 229 -15.33 -2.21 -9.17
C ASN A 229 -14.39 -1.21 -8.46
N ALA A 230 -14.93 -0.41 -7.53
CA ALA A 230 -14.18 0.63 -6.83
C ALA A 230 -14.71 0.84 -5.40
N ASP A 231 -13.88 1.42 -4.51
CA ASP A 231 -14.29 1.93 -3.21
C ASP A 231 -14.49 3.43 -3.32
N GLU A 232 -15.73 3.87 -3.31
CA GLU A 232 -16.09 5.25 -3.61
C GLU A 232 -17.20 5.75 -2.68
N ILE A 233 -17.11 7.04 -2.35
CA ILE A 233 -18.16 7.82 -1.70
C ILE A 233 -18.54 8.95 -2.65
N TRP A 234 -19.81 9.07 -2.97
CA TRP A 234 -20.35 10.07 -3.88
C TRP A 234 -21.17 11.10 -3.12
N PHE A 235 -20.92 12.37 -3.40
CA PHE A 235 -21.68 13.49 -2.85
C PHE A 235 -22.25 14.37 -3.94
N PRO A 236 -23.47 14.93 -3.78
CA PRO A 236 -23.93 15.99 -4.64
C PRO A 236 -22.98 17.20 -4.60
N GLN A 237 -22.69 17.79 -5.76
CA GLN A 237 -21.77 18.93 -5.88
C GLN A 237 -22.02 20.08 -4.88
N PRO A 238 -23.28 20.51 -4.60
CA PRO A 238 -23.49 21.60 -3.64
C PRO A 238 -22.91 21.35 -2.27
N LEU A 239 -22.80 20.08 -1.84
CA LEU A 239 -22.27 19.73 -0.51
C LEU A 239 -20.76 20.00 -0.40
N VAL A 240 -19.99 19.85 -1.48
CA VAL A 240 -18.55 20.11 -1.42
C VAL A 240 -18.20 21.60 -1.49
N SER A 241 -19.17 22.44 -1.82
CA SER A 241 -19.07 23.91 -1.75
C SER A 241 -19.47 24.49 -0.37
N LEU A 242 -19.81 23.64 0.60
CA LEU A 242 -20.14 24.10 1.95
C LEU A 242 -18.90 24.70 2.62
N PRO A 243 -19.04 25.88 3.26
CA PRO A 243 -17.99 26.43 4.08
C PRO A 243 -17.80 25.57 5.33
N LEU A 244 -16.55 25.45 5.78
CA LEU A 244 -16.22 24.67 6.97
C LEU A 244 -16.39 25.48 8.25
N VAL A 245 -16.78 24.80 9.33
CA VAL A 245 -17.01 25.45 10.63
C VAL A 245 -15.73 26.02 11.23
N GLY A 246 -14.62 25.29 11.07
CA GLY A 246 -13.29 25.66 11.59
C GLY A 246 -12.40 26.38 10.58
N ARG A 247 -12.98 26.96 9.51
CA ARG A 247 -12.20 27.65 8.50
C ARG A 247 -11.33 28.76 9.09
N ASP A 248 -10.06 28.72 8.78
CA ASP A 248 -9.07 29.71 9.19
C ASP A 248 -7.94 29.69 8.16
N GLU A 249 -7.94 30.66 7.26
CA GLU A 249 -6.99 30.74 6.14
C GLU A 249 -5.54 30.79 6.61
N HIS A 250 -5.26 31.58 7.65
CA HIS A 250 -3.92 31.73 8.17
C HIS A 250 -3.40 30.44 8.82
N LEU A 251 -4.23 29.80 9.64
CA LEU A 251 -3.93 28.52 10.24
C LEU A 251 -3.77 27.43 9.16
N ASN A 252 -4.64 27.42 8.14
CA ASN A 252 -4.56 26.47 7.04
C ASN A 252 -3.24 26.59 6.27
N GLU A 253 -2.81 27.82 5.96
CA GLU A 253 -1.54 28.05 5.28
C GLU A 253 -0.35 27.55 6.11
N LEU A 254 -0.36 27.83 7.43
CA LEU A 254 0.67 27.34 8.34
C LEU A 254 0.73 25.81 8.38
N LEU A 255 -0.42 25.15 8.56
CA LEU A 255 -0.52 23.69 8.62
C LEU A 255 -0.15 23.03 7.29
N ARG A 256 -0.50 23.65 6.17
CA ARG A 256 -0.10 23.16 4.83
C ARG A 256 1.41 23.22 4.65
N ARG A 257 2.09 24.27 5.11
CA ARG A 257 3.56 24.32 5.10
C ARG A 257 4.17 23.17 5.90
N TYR A 258 3.66 22.90 7.10
CA TYR A 258 4.09 21.74 7.89
C TYR A 258 3.80 20.39 7.19
N ALA A 259 2.66 20.29 6.50
CA ALA A 259 2.32 19.09 5.74
C ALA A 259 3.24 18.89 4.53
N GLU A 260 3.60 19.96 3.81
CA GLU A 260 4.60 19.90 2.73
C GLU A 260 5.98 19.48 3.27
N GLU A 261 6.41 20.03 4.40
CA GLU A 261 7.64 19.60 5.04
C GLU A 261 7.59 18.13 5.48
N ALA A 262 6.46 17.68 6.04
CA ALA A 262 6.28 16.28 6.43
C ALA A 262 6.29 15.33 5.22
N LEU A 263 5.73 15.75 4.08
CA LEU A 263 5.83 15.01 2.83
C LEU A 263 7.25 15.01 2.25
N ALA A 264 7.95 16.16 2.33
CA ALA A 264 9.33 16.31 1.87
C ALA A 264 10.31 15.57 2.79
N ARG A 265 10.08 15.66 4.08
CA ARG A 265 10.68 14.78 5.08
C ARG A 265 9.98 13.43 4.96
N LYS A 266 10.06 12.76 3.80
CA LYS A 266 9.64 11.34 3.76
C LYS A 266 10.15 10.72 5.05
N PRO A 267 9.31 10.13 5.90
CA PRO A 267 9.84 9.40 7.02
C PRO A 267 10.82 8.42 6.38
N ARG A 268 12.09 8.70 6.57
CA ARG A 268 13.15 7.77 6.27
C ARG A 268 13.03 6.66 7.33
N ASN A 269 11.96 5.86 7.22
CA ASN A 269 12.03 4.46 7.62
C ASN A 269 13.10 3.74 6.76
N ARG A 270 13.87 4.55 6.00
CA ARG A 270 15.13 4.27 5.33
C ARG A 270 16.28 3.99 6.31
N LEU A 271 16.00 3.98 7.60
CA LEU A 271 16.99 3.61 8.62
C LEU A 271 16.96 2.11 8.91
N THR A 272 15.89 1.39 8.56
CA THR A 272 15.89 -0.06 8.69
C THR A 272 16.80 -0.67 7.64
N VAL A 273 17.53 -1.71 8.04
CA VAL A 273 18.38 -2.46 7.11
C VAL A 273 17.52 -3.09 6.01
N ARG A 274 16.31 -3.48 6.34
CA ARG A 274 15.30 -3.99 5.42
C ARG A 274 15.00 -3.00 4.28
N SER A 275 14.61 -1.75 4.59
CA SER A 275 14.25 -0.78 3.53
C SER A 275 15.45 -0.43 2.64
N LYS A 276 16.65 -0.34 3.21
CA LYS A 276 17.87 -0.16 2.42
C LYS A 276 18.17 -1.37 1.53
N ALA A 277 17.91 -2.58 2.02
CA ALA A 277 18.08 -3.80 1.24
C ALA A 277 17.05 -3.87 0.10
N GLU A 278 15.79 -3.49 0.32
CA GLU A 278 14.74 -3.41 -0.69
C GLU A 278 15.09 -2.43 -1.83
N ASP A 279 15.58 -1.23 -1.48
CA ASP A 279 16.03 -0.24 -2.46
C ASP A 279 17.16 -0.80 -3.35
N ILE A 280 18.17 -1.42 -2.73
CA ILE A 280 19.29 -2.02 -3.44
C ILE A 280 18.84 -3.21 -4.29
N LEU A 281 17.98 -4.07 -3.77
CA LEU A 281 17.44 -5.23 -4.47
C LEU A 281 16.67 -4.84 -5.73
N SER A 282 15.87 -3.78 -5.66
CA SER A 282 15.10 -3.31 -6.82
C SER A 282 15.99 -2.85 -7.98
N GLU A 283 17.18 -2.32 -7.68
CA GLU A 283 18.18 -1.99 -8.71
C GLU A 283 18.90 -3.22 -9.26
N LEU A 284 19.13 -4.24 -8.40
CA LEU A 284 19.93 -5.42 -8.77
C LEU A 284 19.14 -6.51 -9.48
N LEU A 285 17.80 -6.56 -9.26
CA LEU A 285 16.93 -7.60 -9.82
C LEU A 285 17.04 -7.74 -11.34
N PRO A 286 16.91 -6.66 -12.16
CA PRO A 286 16.97 -6.78 -13.61
C PRO A 286 18.34 -7.22 -14.13
N HIS A 287 19.37 -7.13 -13.32
CA HIS A 287 20.74 -7.52 -13.66
C HIS A 287 21.10 -8.93 -13.18
N GLY A 288 20.15 -9.66 -12.58
CA GLY A 288 20.41 -10.99 -12.01
C GLY A 288 21.40 -10.99 -10.83
N ARG A 289 21.67 -9.82 -10.24
CA ARG A 289 22.69 -9.63 -9.18
C ARG A 289 22.09 -9.47 -7.79
N ALA A 290 20.81 -9.72 -7.62
CA ALA A 290 20.06 -9.60 -6.35
C ALA A 290 20.47 -10.71 -5.36
N THR A 291 21.67 -10.63 -4.80
CA THR A 291 22.24 -11.61 -3.84
C THR A 291 22.56 -10.96 -2.50
N ALA A 292 22.48 -11.75 -1.41
CA ALA A 292 22.78 -11.25 -0.07
C ALA A 292 24.21 -10.67 0.06
N PRO A 293 25.27 -11.28 -0.50
CA PRO A 293 26.61 -10.68 -0.49
C PRO A 293 26.68 -9.32 -1.19
N GLU A 294 26.01 -9.15 -2.32
CA GLU A 294 26.04 -7.89 -3.07
C GLU A 294 25.29 -6.78 -2.34
N VAL A 295 24.12 -7.10 -1.73
CA VAL A 295 23.38 -6.16 -0.91
C VAL A 295 24.18 -5.77 0.33
N ALA A 296 24.78 -6.75 1.03
CA ALA A 296 25.62 -6.50 2.19
C ALA A 296 26.80 -5.59 1.84
N ARG A 297 27.48 -5.85 0.71
CA ARG A 297 28.59 -5.02 0.20
C ARG A 297 28.14 -3.57 -0.03
N ARG A 298 26.98 -3.34 -0.66
CA ARG A 298 26.44 -1.99 -0.89
C ARG A 298 26.02 -1.29 0.39
N LEU A 299 25.66 -2.05 1.43
CA LEU A 299 25.34 -1.53 2.75
C LEU A 299 26.58 -1.35 3.64
N ALA A 300 27.79 -1.59 3.12
CA ALA A 300 29.06 -1.54 3.85
C ALA A 300 29.07 -2.46 5.09
N MET A 301 28.52 -3.68 4.96
CA MET A 301 28.47 -4.69 6.03
C MET A 301 28.74 -6.08 5.51
N SER A 302 29.05 -7.05 6.41
CA SER A 302 29.18 -8.45 6.06
C SER A 302 27.78 -9.08 5.86
N SER A 303 27.70 -10.18 5.08
CA SER A 303 26.47 -10.97 4.92
C SER A 303 25.91 -11.47 6.26
N ARG A 304 26.79 -11.83 7.21
CA ARG A 304 26.42 -12.23 8.58
C ARG A 304 25.76 -11.07 9.34
N THR A 305 26.33 -9.86 9.23
CA THR A 305 25.77 -8.66 9.86
C THR A 305 24.43 -8.30 9.25
N LEU A 306 24.30 -8.40 7.91
CA LEU A 306 23.03 -8.20 7.21
C LEU A 306 21.96 -9.17 7.72
N SER A 307 22.25 -10.49 7.74
CA SER A 307 21.30 -11.51 8.21
C SER A 307 20.88 -11.28 9.66
N ARG A 308 21.83 -10.96 10.57
CA ARG A 308 21.51 -10.68 11.96
C ARG A 308 20.60 -9.47 12.12
N LYS A 309 20.91 -8.36 11.43
CA LYS A 309 20.10 -7.14 11.52
C LYS A 309 18.71 -7.32 10.91
N LEU A 310 18.58 -8.07 9.82
CA LEU A 310 17.28 -8.40 9.25
C LEU A 310 16.47 -9.30 10.19
N ALA A 311 17.11 -10.25 10.88
CA ALA A 311 16.43 -11.07 11.89
C ALA A 311 15.98 -10.24 13.10
N GLU A 312 16.77 -9.25 13.54
CA GLU A 312 16.38 -8.27 14.58
C GLU A 312 15.15 -7.42 14.14
N GLU A 313 14.98 -7.21 12.84
CA GLU A 313 13.82 -6.54 12.23
C GLU A 313 12.67 -7.52 11.88
N GLY A 314 12.73 -8.78 12.33
CA GLY A 314 11.68 -9.79 12.13
C GLY A 314 11.56 -10.34 10.71
N THR A 315 12.61 -10.23 9.89
CA THR A 315 12.59 -10.70 8.49
C THR A 315 13.92 -11.35 8.07
N SER A 316 13.94 -11.94 6.88
CA SER A 316 15.14 -12.50 6.26
C SER A 316 15.35 -11.91 4.84
N PHE A 317 16.59 -12.03 4.35
CA PHE A 317 16.92 -11.62 2.98
C PHE A 317 16.07 -12.37 1.93
N ALA A 318 15.81 -13.65 2.14
CA ALA A 318 14.99 -14.47 1.23
C ALA A 318 13.54 -13.99 1.20
N GLU A 319 12.96 -13.68 2.36
CA GLU A 319 11.60 -13.13 2.45
C GLU A 319 11.47 -11.78 1.76
N ILE A 320 12.41 -10.87 1.98
CA ILE A 320 12.42 -9.56 1.31
C ILE A 320 12.49 -9.74 -0.21
N LEU A 321 13.39 -10.59 -0.68
CA LEU A 321 13.56 -10.86 -2.11
C LEU A 321 12.31 -11.49 -2.73
N ASP A 322 11.68 -12.45 -2.05
CA ASP A 322 10.45 -13.11 -2.50
C ASP A 322 9.26 -12.13 -2.51
N GLN A 323 9.10 -11.33 -1.47
CA GLN A 323 8.04 -10.31 -1.40
C GLN A 323 8.20 -9.26 -2.49
N LEU A 324 9.42 -8.78 -2.72
CA LEU A 324 9.71 -7.82 -3.77
C LEU A 324 9.42 -8.39 -5.16
N ARG A 325 9.87 -9.62 -5.42
CA ARG A 325 9.60 -10.32 -6.69
C ARG A 325 8.12 -10.56 -6.91
N ALA A 326 7.38 -10.97 -5.88
CA ALA A 326 5.94 -11.19 -5.96
C ALA A 326 5.17 -9.91 -6.30
N ALA A 327 5.49 -8.81 -5.62
CA ALA A 327 4.89 -7.50 -5.86
C ALA A 327 5.16 -6.99 -7.30
N LEU A 328 6.40 -7.13 -7.76
CA LEU A 328 6.80 -6.75 -9.11
C LEU A 328 6.15 -7.62 -10.18
N ALA A 329 6.11 -8.95 -9.96
CA ALA A 329 5.48 -9.88 -10.88
C ALA A 329 4.01 -9.54 -11.11
N LYS A 330 3.25 -9.31 -10.03
CA LYS A 330 1.83 -8.90 -10.11
C LYS A 330 1.68 -7.60 -10.89
N ARG A 331 2.50 -6.60 -10.61
CA ARG A 331 2.48 -5.31 -11.31
C ARG A 331 2.76 -5.45 -12.80
N TYR A 332 3.81 -6.19 -13.18
CA TYR A 332 4.17 -6.40 -14.59
C TYR A 332 3.13 -7.26 -15.32
N LEU A 333 2.45 -8.17 -14.63
CA LEU A 333 1.39 -8.99 -15.23
C LEU A 333 0.12 -8.20 -15.53
N HIS A 334 -0.13 -7.05 -14.89
CA HIS A 334 -1.21 -6.13 -15.26
C HIS A 334 -0.94 -5.38 -16.56
N ASP A 335 0.32 -5.29 -17.00
CA ASP A 335 0.67 -4.78 -18.31
C ASP A 335 0.58 -5.92 -19.33
N GLU A 336 -0.50 -5.91 -20.12
CA GLU A 336 -0.77 -6.95 -21.12
C GLU A 336 0.27 -6.97 -22.25
N THR A 337 1.05 -5.89 -22.42
CA THR A 337 2.05 -5.77 -23.48
C THR A 337 3.37 -6.48 -23.15
N LEU A 338 3.64 -6.78 -21.86
CA LEU A 338 4.87 -7.42 -21.41
C LEU A 338 4.76 -8.96 -21.48
N PRO A 339 5.60 -9.64 -22.28
CA PRO A 339 5.66 -11.10 -22.30
C PRO A 339 6.08 -11.66 -20.93
N VAL A 340 5.56 -12.85 -20.55
CA VAL A 340 5.94 -13.51 -19.28
C VAL A 340 7.43 -13.82 -19.23
N SER A 341 8.07 -14.05 -20.39
CA SER A 341 9.52 -14.25 -20.49
C SER A 341 10.32 -13.01 -20.14
N GLU A 342 9.84 -11.84 -20.54
CA GLU A 342 10.47 -10.56 -20.20
C GLU A 342 10.28 -10.24 -18.71
N ILE A 343 9.09 -10.54 -18.17
CA ILE A 343 8.84 -10.42 -16.72
C ILE A 343 9.78 -11.33 -15.92
N ALA A 344 10.00 -12.57 -16.36
CA ALA A 344 10.94 -13.48 -15.70
C ALA A 344 12.34 -12.87 -15.63
N TRP A 345 12.81 -12.33 -16.75
CA TRP A 345 14.11 -11.68 -16.82
C TRP A 345 14.22 -10.43 -15.93
N LEU A 346 13.20 -9.53 -15.96
CA LEU A 346 13.13 -8.34 -15.10
C LEU A 346 13.16 -8.67 -13.61
N LEU A 347 12.69 -9.85 -13.23
CA LEU A 347 12.70 -10.35 -11.86
C LEU A 347 13.96 -11.17 -11.52
N GLY A 348 14.94 -11.21 -12.43
CA GLY A 348 16.20 -11.90 -12.23
C GLY A 348 16.11 -13.42 -12.31
N TYR A 349 15.07 -13.97 -12.98
CA TYR A 349 14.99 -15.39 -13.29
C TYR A 349 15.61 -15.67 -14.66
N ARG A 350 16.35 -16.76 -14.75
CA ARG A 350 16.95 -17.21 -16.04
C ARG A 350 15.90 -17.90 -16.94
N GLU A 351 14.88 -18.50 -16.33
CA GLU A 351 13.86 -19.29 -17.03
C GLU A 351 12.44 -18.90 -16.59
N VAL A 352 11.52 -18.94 -17.53
CA VAL A 352 10.09 -18.68 -17.29
C VAL A 352 9.47 -19.70 -16.35
N SER A 353 9.95 -20.95 -16.39
CA SER A 353 9.54 -22.03 -15.48
C SER A 353 9.78 -21.66 -14.02
N SER A 354 10.97 -21.10 -13.72
CA SER A 354 11.32 -20.67 -12.36
C SER A 354 10.41 -19.56 -11.84
N LEU A 355 10.08 -18.57 -12.68
CA LEU A 355 9.08 -17.56 -12.35
C LEU A 355 7.71 -18.20 -12.13
N THR A 356 7.29 -19.12 -13.00
CA THR A 356 5.97 -19.76 -12.92
C THR A 356 5.81 -20.53 -11.61
N HIS A 357 6.81 -21.29 -11.18
CA HIS A 357 6.82 -22.00 -9.92
C HIS A 357 6.79 -21.05 -8.71
N ALA A 358 7.64 -20.02 -8.74
CA ALA A 358 7.68 -19.01 -7.68
C ALA A 358 6.34 -18.26 -7.57
N PHE A 359 5.79 -17.82 -8.70
CA PHE A 359 4.53 -17.08 -8.74
C PHE A 359 3.34 -17.93 -8.25
N LYS A 360 3.29 -19.22 -8.64
CA LYS A 360 2.27 -20.14 -8.12
C LYS A 360 2.41 -20.36 -6.61
N ARG A 361 3.63 -20.42 -6.08
CA ARG A 361 3.88 -20.50 -4.63
C ARG A 361 3.36 -19.26 -3.90
N TRP A 362 3.54 -18.06 -4.49
CA TRP A 362 3.12 -16.80 -3.87
C TRP A 362 1.62 -16.51 -3.97
N THR A 363 0.97 -16.97 -5.06
CA THR A 363 -0.40 -16.54 -5.41
C THR A 363 -1.41 -17.68 -5.57
N GLY A 364 -0.96 -18.92 -5.53
CA GLY A 364 -1.80 -20.11 -5.80
C GLY A 364 -2.09 -20.36 -7.28
N VAL A 365 -1.86 -19.39 -8.17
CA VAL A 365 -2.18 -19.48 -9.61
C VAL A 365 -0.95 -19.21 -10.49
N THR A 366 -1.00 -19.64 -11.76
CA THR A 366 0.09 -19.35 -12.70
C THR A 366 0.04 -17.91 -13.22
N PRO A 367 1.19 -17.33 -13.68
CA PRO A 367 1.22 -15.98 -14.25
C PRO A 367 0.20 -15.77 -15.37
N ARG A 368 0.05 -16.74 -16.27
CA ARG A 368 -0.92 -16.66 -17.38
C ARG A 368 -2.38 -16.62 -16.88
N ARG A 369 -2.71 -17.43 -15.86
CA ARG A 369 -4.06 -17.45 -15.27
C ARG A 369 -4.34 -16.14 -14.51
N PHE A 370 -3.36 -15.62 -13.81
CA PHE A 370 -3.46 -14.33 -13.12
C PHE A 370 -3.73 -13.19 -14.11
N ARG A 371 -2.98 -13.14 -15.24
CA ARG A 371 -3.17 -12.13 -16.30
C ARG A 371 -4.55 -12.18 -16.95
N SER A 372 -5.10 -13.38 -17.18
CA SER A 372 -6.43 -13.54 -17.81
C SER A 372 -7.61 -13.16 -16.91
N GLY A 373 -7.38 -12.73 -15.66
CA GLY A 373 -8.45 -12.37 -14.72
C GLY A 373 -9.35 -13.54 -14.29
N ARG A 374 -9.05 -14.78 -14.71
CA ARG A 374 -9.79 -15.98 -14.33
C ARG A 374 -9.33 -16.46 -12.94
N LEU A 375 -9.67 -15.67 -11.93
CA LEU A 375 -9.69 -16.15 -10.55
C LEU A 375 -10.95 -17.03 -10.39
N VAL A 376 -10.76 -18.26 -9.93
CA VAL A 376 -11.89 -19.17 -9.58
C VAL A 376 -12.43 -18.75 -8.24
#